data_09237f3f7e53cd3e23a72aec17c1a234
#
_entry.id   09237f3f7e53cd3e23a72aec17c1a234
#
_cell.length_a   1.000
_cell.length_b   1.000
_cell.length_c   1.000
_cell.angle_alpha   90.00
_cell.angle_beta   90.00
_cell.angle_gamma   90.00
#
_symmetry.space_group_name_H-M   'P 1'
#
loop_
_entity.id
_entity.type
_entity.pdbx_description
1 polymer ?
#
loop_
_entity_poly.entity_id
_entity_poly.type
_entity_poly.pdbx_seq_one_letter_code
_entity_poly.pdbx_strand_id
1 'polypeptide(L)'
;MKALVKTKKGKGFLEIKEMPVPEINYDEVLIKVHYTGICGTDVHIFTDQFPIYYPPVILGHEFSGEIVKLGEKVTSWKTGERVVGECQSLVCGKCRFCRTGHPEACAAKRSPGWGINGSFADYIKMPAWLLHKIPDSVSYREAALTEPAAVSSQALYSRAKVSTGDFVVVLGTGPIGIIIAKMAKIAGASQVLITGIDKDEKYRLLLAQKLGIENTVNVSKVNLKEMVDDLTDGIGADLVVEATGVEPAINQAFDIVRKLGKIAVIGVPGQSRLNVNWSAGSFKALDLCFSFSSQYEDWTRVLKLFENRALDLTDLVTHEFKLADWKMAFDKAIDCQGGKVLFKI
;
A
#
# COMPACT_ATOMS: atom_id res chain seq x y z
N MET A 1 15.96 -20.13 -10.57
CA MET A 1 15.46 -19.52 -9.34
C MET A 1 14.05 -19.98 -9.04
N LYS A 2 13.71 -20.15 -7.77
CA LYS A 2 12.32 -20.45 -7.39
C LYS A 2 11.46 -19.18 -7.47
N ALA A 3 10.22 -19.34 -7.98
CA ALA A 3 9.29 -18.24 -8.10
C ALA A 3 7.84 -18.70 -7.93
N LEU A 4 6.98 -17.85 -7.35
CA LEU A 4 5.54 -18.07 -7.27
C LEU A 4 4.85 -17.40 -8.46
N VAL A 5 4.36 -18.22 -9.37
CA VAL A 5 3.88 -17.80 -10.70
C VAL A 5 2.37 -17.93 -10.78
N LYS A 6 1.68 -16.87 -11.18
CA LYS A 6 0.32 -16.92 -11.70
C LYS A 6 0.38 -17.42 -13.14
N THR A 7 -0.02 -18.66 -13.39
CA THR A 7 0.24 -19.38 -14.65
C THR A 7 -0.76 -19.05 -15.75
N LYS A 8 -2.02 -18.74 -15.38
CA LYS A 8 -3.09 -18.33 -16.31
C LYS A 8 -4.16 -17.51 -15.59
N LYS A 9 -5.07 -16.90 -16.35
CA LYS A 9 -6.27 -16.22 -15.81
C LYS A 9 -7.20 -17.21 -15.13
N GLY A 10 -8.04 -16.71 -14.21
CA GLY A 10 -8.96 -17.48 -13.40
C GLY A 10 -8.53 -17.60 -11.94
N LYS A 11 -9.44 -17.94 -11.05
CA LYS A 11 -9.21 -18.11 -9.62
C LYS A 11 -8.20 -19.22 -9.34
N GLY A 12 -7.26 -18.97 -8.46
CA GLY A 12 -6.16 -19.89 -8.15
C GLY A 12 -5.02 -19.77 -9.17
N PHE A 13 -4.56 -20.88 -9.72
CA PHE A 13 -3.47 -20.98 -10.70
C PHE A 13 -2.17 -20.31 -10.27
N LEU A 14 -1.84 -20.41 -8.97
CA LEU A 14 -0.54 -20.07 -8.42
C LEU A 14 0.27 -21.35 -8.20
N GLU A 15 1.51 -21.35 -8.67
CA GLU A 15 2.42 -22.49 -8.60
C GLU A 15 3.85 -22.02 -8.33
N ILE A 16 4.57 -22.75 -7.47
CA ILE A 16 6.03 -22.60 -7.40
C ILE A 16 6.64 -23.23 -8.64
N LYS A 17 7.46 -22.46 -9.35
CA LYS A 17 8.19 -22.93 -10.55
C LYS A 17 9.66 -22.58 -10.47
N GLU A 18 10.48 -23.43 -11.10
CA GLU A 18 11.84 -23.06 -11.44
C GLU A 18 11.82 -22.17 -12.69
N MET A 19 12.33 -20.97 -12.53
CA MET A 19 12.39 -19.94 -13.57
C MET A 19 13.86 -19.56 -13.82
N PRO A 20 14.24 -19.13 -15.03
CA PRO A 20 15.56 -18.56 -15.25
C PRO A 20 15.73 -17.30 -14.39
N VAL A 21 16.96 -17.04 -13.97
CA VAL A 21 17.32 -15.75 -13.36
C VAL A 21 17.16 -14.65 -14.42
N PRO A 22 16.50 -13.52 -14.13
CA PRO A 22 16.27 -12.49 -15.15
C PRO A 22 17.57 -11.94 -15.72
N GLU A 23 17.64 -11.82 -17.04
CA GLU A 23 18.67 -11.05 -17.72
C GLU A 23 18.35 -9.55 -17.58
N ILE A 24 19.36 -8.75 -17.24
CA ILE A 24 19.23 -7.31 -17.09
C ILE A 24 19.69 -6.57 -18.36
N ASN A 25 19.02 -5.47 -18.66
CA ASN A 25 19.43 -4.52 -19.68
C ASN A 25 20.56 -3.60 -19.16
N TYR A 26 21.09 -2.78 -20.05
CA TYR A 26 22.21 -1.87 -19.76
C TYR A 26 21.93 -0.84 -18.64
N ASP A 27 20.66 -0.53 -18.36
CA ASP A 27 20.19 0.47 -17.38
C ASP A 27 19.39 -0.16 -16.22
N GLU A 28 19.37 -1.50 -16.14
CA GLU A 28 18.71 -2.24 -15.09
C GLU A 28 19.74 -2.82 -14.08
N VAL A 29 19.22 -3.23 -12.93
CA VAL A 29 19.96 -4.00 -11.93
C VAL A 29 19.26 -5.31 -11.63
N LEU A 30 20.01 -6.33 -11.21
CA LEU A 30 19.50 -7.55 -10.62
C LEU A 30 19.57 -7.44 -9.09
N ILE A 31 18.45 -7.67 -8.45
CA ILE A 31 18.30 -7.59 -7.00
C ILE A 31 18.00 -8.98 -6.46
N LYS A 32 18.79 -9.43 -5.47
CA LYS A 32 18.45 -10.58 -4.64
C LYS A 32 17.40 -10.14 -3.63
N VAL A 33 16.22 -10.74 -3.67
CA VAL A 33 15.13 -10.42 -2.75
C VAL A 33 15.42 -11.02 -1.38
N HIS A 34 15.19 -10.27 -0.31
CA HIS A 34 15.28 -10.75 1.07
C HIS A 34 13.92 -10.90 1.73
N TYR A 35 13.04 -9.90 1.53
CA TYR A 35 11.66 -9.92 1.99
C TYR A 35 10.73 -9.36 0.92
N THR A 36 9.52 -9.92 0.84
CA THR A 36 8.48 -9.41 -0.05
C THR A 36 7.10 -9.56 0.58
N GLY A 37 6.26 -8.53 0.46
CA GLY A 37 4.94 -8.46 1.10
C GLY A 37 3.80 -8.90 0.18
N ILE A 38 2.77 -9.52 0.77
CA ILE A 38 1.52 -9.79 0.07
C ILE A 38 0.64 -8.54 0.14
N CYS A 39 0.29 -7.99 -1.03
CA CYS A 39 -0.67 -6.90 -1.20
C CYS A 39 -2.10 -7.42 -1.44
N GLY A 40 -3.10 -6.58 -1.19
CA GLY A 40 -4.47 -6.84 -1.62
C GLY A 40 -4.58 -7.08 -3.13
N THR A 41 -3.74 -6.43 -3.94
CA THR A 41 -3.64 -6.67 -5.39
C THR A 41 -3.27 -8.12 -5.71
N ASP A 42 -2.32 -8.73 -5.00
CA ASP A 42 -1.92 -10.13 -5.20
C ASP A 42 -3.09 -11.08 -4.86
N VAL A 43 -3.84 -10.77 -3.79
CA VAL A 43 -5.06 -11.51 -3.43
C VAL A 43 -6.14 -11.37 -4.51
N HIS A 44 -6.35 -10.17 -5.04
CA HIS A 44 -7.31 -9.93 -6.13
C HIS A 44 -6.89 -10.63 -7.43
N ILE A 45 -5.61 -10.74 -7.74
CA ILE A 45 -5.10 -11.52 -8.87
C ILE A 45 -5.32 -13.01 -8.62
N PHE A 46 -5.06 -13.49 -7.41
CA PHE A 46 -5.30 -14.89 -7.03
C PHE A 46 -6.77 -15.27 -7.18
N THR A 47 -7.69 -14.38 -6.76
CA THR A 47 -9.16 -14.59 -6.84
C THR A 47 -9.78 -14.22 -8.19
N ASP A 48 -8.97 -13.74 -9.17
CA ASP A 48 -9.40 -13.28 -10.50
C ASP A 48 -10.33 -12.05 -10.47
N GLN A 49 -10.15 -11.20 -9.47
CA GLN A 49 -10.91 -9.96 -9.28
C GLN A 49 -10.14 -8.71 -9.74
N PHE A 50 -8.84 -8.82 -10.02
CA PHE A 50 -8.06 -7.70 -10.54
C PHE A 50 -8.20 -7.61 -12.07
N PRO A 51 -8.61 -6.45 -12.62
CA PRO A 51 -9.01 -6.36 -14.03
C PRO A 51 -7.87 -6.50 -15.02
N ILE A 52 -6.64 -6.13 -14.62
CA ILE A 52 -5.49 -6.02 -15.53
C ILE A 52 -4.29 -6.78 -14.99
N TYR A 53 -4.05 -8.00 -15.48
CA TYR A 53 -2.82 -8.75 -15.25
C TYR A 53 -2.52 -9.67 -16.43
N TYR A 54 -1.26 -10.04 -16.61
CA TYR A 54 -0.75 -10.70 -17.81
C TYR A 54 0.00 -11.99 -17.48
N PRO A 55 -0.72 -13.11 -17.24
CA PRO A 55 -0.08 -14.39 -16.97
C PRO A 55 0.54 -15.02 -18.25
N PRO A 56 1.63 -15.82 -18.15
CA PRO A 56 2.28 -16.18 -16.90
C PRO A 56 3.09 -15.02 -16.31
N VAL A 57 2.96 -14.77 -14.99
CA VAL A 57 3.66 -13.68 -14.31
C VAL A 57 3.99 -14.07 -12.87
N ILE A 58 5.21 -13.73 -12.42
CA ILE A 58 5.60 -13.81 -11.01
C ILE A 58 4.92 -12.67 -10.27
N LEU A 59 4.20 -12.96 -9.16
CA LEU A 59 3.52 -11.96 -8.35
C LEU A 59 4.50 -11.18 -7.43
N GLY A 60 3.96 -10.24 -6.65
CA GLY A 60 4.68 -9.44 -5.66
C GLY A 60 5.31 -8.16 -6.21
N HIS A 61 5.16 -7.08 -5.44
CA HIS A 61 5.67 -5.74 -5.79
C HIS A 61 6.11 -4.92 -4.57
N GLU A 62 5.98 -5.47 -3.38
CA GLU A 62 6.44 -4.87 -2.12
C GLU A 62 7.67 -5.63 -1.66
N PHE A 63 8.87 -5.14 -1.87
CA PHE A 63 10.08 -5.91 -1.59
C PHE A 63 11.21 -5.06 -1.05
N SER A 64 12.16 -5.75 -0.43
CA SER A 64 13.49 -5.26 -0.08
C SER A 64 14.55 -6.27 -0.49
N GLY A 65 15.70 -5.80 -0.92
CA GLY A 65 16.76 -6.68 -1.40
C GLY A 65 18.10 -6.00 -1.51
N GLU A 66 19.04 -6.72 -2.11
CA GLU A 66 20.41 -6.33 -2.33
C GLU A 66 20.77 -6.42 -3.81
N ILE A 67 21.44 -5.41 -4.34
CA ILE A 67 21.92 -5.40 -5.72
C ILE A 67 23.06 -6.42 -5.88
N VAL A 68 22.88 -7.39 -6.78
CA VAL A 68 23.90 -8.43 -7.07
C VAL A 68 24.54 -8.30 -8.44
N LYS A 69 23.91 -7.56 -9.37
CA LYS A 69 24.45 -7.30 -10.71
C LYS A 69 23.97 -5.96 -11.24
N LEU A 70 24.84 -5.25 -11.94
CA LEU A 70 24.58 -3.95 -12.57
C LEU A 70 24.63 -4.06 -14.08
N GLY A 71 23.74 -3.36 -14.77
CA GLY A 71 23.83 -3.10 -16.21
C GLY A 71 24.99 -2.15 -16.53
N GLU A 72 25.52 -2.23 -17.74
CA GLU A 72 26.74 -1.54 -18.15
C GLU A 72 26.70 0.00 -18.00
N LYS A 73 25.51 0.61 -18.07
CA LYS A 73 25.31 2.06 -17.93
C LYS A 73 24.92 2.50 -16.53
N VAL A 74 24.78 1.57 -15.58
CA VAL A 74 24.44 1.91 -14.20
C VAL A 74 25.69 2.35 -13.44
N THR A 75 25.78 3.64 -13.17
CA THR A 75 26.91 4.27 -12.45
C THR A 75 26.52 4.79 -11.06
N SER A 76 25.22 4.89 -10.78
CA SER A 76 24.68 5.44 -9.53
C SER A 76 24.60 4.42 -8.39
N TRP A 77 24.85 3.14 -8.66
CA TRP A 77 24.71 2.05 -7.70
C TRP A 77 25.94 1.15 -7.69
N LYS A 78 26.07 0.37 -6.60
CA LYS A 78 27.11 -0.66 -6.43
C LYS A 78 26.48 -1.99 -6.03
N THR A 79 27.13 -3.10 -6.37
CA THR A 79 26.76 -4.42 -5.82
C THR A 79 26.93 -4.41 -4.30
N GLY A 80 26.02 -5.09 -3.59
CA GLY A 80 25.94 -5.09 -2.14
C GLY A 80 25.08 -3.97 -1.56
N GLU A 81 24.65 -2.98 -2.36
CA GLU A 81 23.76 -1.94 -1.84
C GLU A 81 22.36 -2.48 -1.60
N ARG A 82 21.80 -2.07 -0.46
CA ARG A 82 20.48 -2.45 0.04
C ARG A 82 19.42 -1.53 -0.52
N VAL A 83 18.41 -2.10 -1.19
CA VAL A 83 17.44 -1.30 -1.96
C VAL A 83 16.01 -1.77 -1.80
N VAL A 84 15.09 -0.82 -2.01
CA VAL A 84 13.68 -1.01 -2.37
C VAL A 84 13.44 -0.39 -3.74
N GLY A 85 12.33 -0.70 -4.41
CA GLY A 85 12.07 -0.20 -5.76
C GLY A 85 10.61 0.16 -6.00
N GLU A 86 10.42 1.27 -6.74
CA GLU A 86 9.10 1.77 -7.13
C GLU A 86 8.39 0.85 -8.14
N CYS A 87 7.05 0.88 -8.15
CA CYS A 87 6.24 -0.02 -8.97
C CYS A 87 6.09 0.41 -10.44
N GLN A 88 6.71 1.52 -10.89
CA GLN A 88 6.58 2.03 -12.26
C GLN A 88 7.63 1.46 -13.23
N SER A 89 7.92 0.14 -13.14
CA SER A 89 9.08 -0.47 -13.79
C SER A 89 9.11 -0.42 -15.31
N LEU A 90 7.95 -0.33 -15.96
CA LEU A 90 7.88 -0.12 -17.39
C LEU A 90 6.94 1.05 -17.69
N VAL A 91 7.47 2.11 -18.27
CA VAL A 91 6.73 3.29 -18.71
C VAL A 91 7.24 3.75 -20.08
N CYS A 92 6.46 4.54 -20.83
CA CYS A 92 6.87 4.91 -22.19
C CYS A 92 7.95 6.01 -22.25
N GLY A 93 8.23 6.71 -21.16
CA GLY A 93 9.23 7.79 -21.05
C GLY A 93 8.91 9.08 -21.84
N LYS A 94 7.96 9.06 -22.79
CA LYS A 94 7.69 10.14 -23.75
C LYS A 94 6.32 10.79 -23.67
N CYS A 95 5.33 10.21 -22.99
CA CYS A 95 4.02 10.82 -22.83
C CYS A 95 4.08 12.05 -21.89
N ARG A 96 3.02 12.85 -21.89
CA ARG A 96 2.92 14.02 -21.00
C ARG A 96 3.22 13.65 -19.56
N PHE A 97 2.61 12.59 -19.05
CA PHE A 97 2.78 12.18 -17.65
C PHE A 97 4.23 11.84 -17.32
N CYS A 98 4.90 11.02 -18.13
CA CYS A 98 6.32 10.70 -17.91
C CYS A 98 7.21 11.96 -17.94
N ARG A 99 6.93 12.88 -18.89
CA ARG A 99 7.73 14.11 -19.05
C ARG A 99 7.48 15.16 -17.96
N THR A 100 6.38 15.07 -17.22
CA THR A 100 6.04 15.99 -16.13
C THR A 100 6.25 15.37 -14.74
N GLY A 101 6.97 14.22 -14.64
CA GLY A 101 7.30 13.60 -13.36
C GLY A 101 6.17 12.73 -12.77
N HIS A 102 5.22 12.30 -13.60
CA HIS A 102 4.09 11.45 -13.19
C HIS A 102 4.07 10.10 -13.92
N PRO A 103 5.15 9.29 -13.83
CA PRO A 103 5.21 8.00 -14.52
C PRO A 103 4.14 7.02 -14.04
N GLU A 104 3.63 7.18 -12.81
CA GLU A 104 2.53 6.39 -12.25
C GLU A 104 1.23 6.49 -13.06
N ALA A 105 1.01 7.61 -13.77
CA ALA A 105 -0.15 7.87 -14.62
C ALA A 105 0.07 7.49 -16.10
N CYS A 106 1.20 6.91 -16.47
CA CYS A 106 1.50 6.51 -17.84
C CYS A 106 0.58 5.36 -18.28
N ALA A 107 -0.11 5.53 -19.44
CA ALA A 107 -1.00 4.50 -19.98
C ALA A 107 -0.26 3.19 -20.36
N ALA A 108 1.04 3.27 -20.66
CA ALA A 108 1.87 2.10 -20.93
C ALA A 108 2.50 1.48 -19.67
N LYS A 109 2.15 1.98 -18.47
CA LYS A 109 2.72 1.48 -17.22
C LYS A 109 2.50 -0.02 -17.06
N ARG A 110 3.58 -0.70 -16.65
CA ARG A 110 3.54 -2.08 -16.16
C ARG A 110 4.29 -2.15 -14.84
N SER A 111 3.67 -2.75 -13.86
CA SER A 111 4.27 -2.93 -12.54
C SER A 111 4.70 -4.37 -12.31
N PRO A 112 5.70 -4.60 -11.46
CA PRO A 112 6.02 -5.93 -10.98
C PRO A 112 4.77 -6.61 -10.38
N GLY A 113 4.66 -7.91 -10.54
CA GLY A 113 3.58 -8.70 -9.95
C GLY A 113 2.32 -8.83 -10.79
N TRP A 114 2.09 -7.94 -11.78
CA TRP A 114 0.90 -8.05 -12.63
C TRP A 114 1.14 -7.67 -14.11
N GLY A 115 2.05 -6.78 -14.40
CA GLY A 115 2.40 -6.35 -15.75
C GLY A 115 3.70 -6.93 -16.27
N ILE A 116 4.63 -7.17 -15.35
CA ILE A 116 5.93 -7.81 -15.53
C ILE A 116 6.19 -8.70 -14.31
N ASN A 117 7.21 -9.57 -14.39
CA ASN A 117 7.59 -10.42 -13.27
C ASN A 117 7.94 -9.63 -12.03
N GLY A 118 7.41 -10.07 -10.89
CA GLY A 118 7.51 -9.43 -9.59
C GLY A 118 8.52 -10.10 -8.65
N SER A 119 8.35 -9.81 -7.37
CA SER A 119 9.30 -10.11 -6.29
C SER A 119 9.04 -11.41 -5.51
N PHE A 120 7.98 -12.18 -5.83
CA PHE A 120 7.80 -13.48 -5.20
C PHE A 120 8.74 -14.53 -5.84
N ALA A 121 10.04 -14.25 -5.78
CA ALA A 121 11.12 -15.04 -6.35
C ALA A 121 12.46 -14.69 -5.67
N ASP A 122 13.49 -15.53 -5.89
CA ASP A 122 14.84 -15.27 -5.36
C ASP A 122 15.44 -13.96 -5.89
N TYR A 123 15.10 -13.58 -7.13
CA TYR A 123 15.63 -12.38 -7.80
C TYR A 123 14.55 -11.62 -8.54
N ILE A 124 14.69 -10.29 -8.56
CA ILE A 124 13.92 -9.37 -9.40
C ILE A 124 14.87 -8.44 -10.15
N LYS A 125 14.53 -8.06 -11.38
CA LYS A 125 15.24 -7.01 -12.11
C LYS A 125 14.45 -5.70 -12.08
N MET A 126 15.15 -4.59 -11.93
CA MET A 126 14.54 -3.28 -11.84
C MET A 126 15.34 -2.24 -12.63
N PRO A 127 14.69 -1.24 -13.27
CA PRO A 127 15.37 -0.04 -13.73
C PRO A 127 16.09 0.66 -12.56
N ALA A 128 17.37 1.01 -12.76
CA ALA A 128 18.21 1.57 -11.70
C ALA A 128 17.68 2.90 -11.13
N TRP A 129 16.96 3.69 -11.93
CA TRP A 129 16.40 5.00 -11.55
C TRP A 129 15.17 4.91 -10.63
N LEU A 130 14.57 3.72 -10.47
CA LEU A 130 13.41 3.49 -9.57
C LEU A 130 13.82 2.99 -8.18
N LEU A 131 15.12 2.90 -7.91
CA LEU A 131 15.59 2.37 -6.65
C LEU A 131 15.80 3.45 -5.60
N HIS A 132 15.53 3.07 -4.36
CA HIS A 132 15.86 3.87 -3.19
C HIS A 132 16.77 3.06 -2.27
N LYS A 133 17.81 3.71 -1.74
CA LYS A 133 18.74 3.10 -0.79
C LYS A 133 18.05 2.91 0.56
N ILE A 134 18.14 1.71 1.11
CA ILE A 134 17.69 1.43 2.48
C ILE A 134 18.70 2.02 3.46
N PRO A 135 18.28 2.89 4.40
CA PRO A 135 19.16 3.39 5.45
C PRO A 135 19.75 2.24 6.29
N ASP A 136 20.97 2.41 6.80
CA ASP A 136 21.69 1.36 7.54
C ASP A 136 20.95 0.92 8.81
N SER A 137 20.20 1.83 9.44
CA SER A 137 19.39 1.57 10.64
C SER A 137 18.11 0.78 10.36
N VAL A 138 17.69 0.64 9.09
CA VAL A 138 16.43 -0.01 8.67
C VAL A 138 16.71 -1.44 8.23
N SER A 139 16.02 -2.42 8.78
CA SER A 139 16.16 -3.82 8.38
C SER A 139 15.49 -4.10 7.03
N TYR A 140 15.90 -5.19 6.33
CA TYR A 140 15.18 -5.63 5.11
C TYR A 140 13.71 -5.91 5.38
N ARG A 141 13.39 -6.49 6.55
CA ARG A 141 12.02 -6.79 6.98
C ARG A 141 11.15 -5.53 7.04
N GLU A 142 11.65 -4.48 7.65
CA GLU A 142 10.98 -3.19 7.75
C GLU A 142 10.92 -2.49 6.39
N ALA A 143 12.01 -2.51 5.64
CA ALA A 143 12.09 -1.90 4.32
C ALA A 143 11.11 -2.52 3.29
N ALA A 144 10.72 -3.78 3.45
CA ALA A 144 9.68 -4.39 2.61
C ALA A 144 8.30 -3.72 2.76
N LEU A 145 8.10 -2.90 3.81
CA LEU A 145 6.90 -2.10 4.03
C LEU A 145 6.96 -0.72 3.38
N THR A 146 8.05 -0.38 2.70
CA THR A 146 8.21 0.96 2.09
C THR A 146 7.14 1.20 1.01
N GLU A 147 6.81 0.20 0.19
CA GLU A 147 5.80 0.35 -0.85
C GLU A 147 4.42 0.71 -0.29
N PRO A 148 3.79 -0.09 0.60
CA PRO A 148 2.48 0.26 1.15
C PRO A 148 2.52 1.55 1.98
N ALA A 149 3.65 1.88 2.61
CA ALA A 149 3.82 3.14 3.31
C ALA A 149 3.94 4.33 2.34
N ALA A 150 4.58 4.17 1.18
CA ALA A 150 4.65 5.20 0.14
C ALA A 150 3.28 5.47 -0.49
N VAL A 151 2.48 4.42 -0.74
CA VAL A 151 1.08 4.55 -1.19
C VAL A 151 0.24 5.30 -0.14
N SER A 152 0.44 5.00 1.13
CA SER A 152 -0.21 5.71 2.25
C SER A 152 0.23 7.18 2.33
N SER A 153 1.52 7.45 2.14
CA SER A 153 2.09 8.80 2.08
C SER A 153 1.50 9.62 0.93
N GLN A 154 1.39 9.03 -0.26
CA GLN A 154 0.77 9.66 -1.42
C GLN A 154 -0.67 10.10 -1.10
N ALA A 155 -1.47 9.21 -0.52
CA ALA A 155 -2.86 9.53 -0.18
C ALA A 155 -2.97 10.65 0.85
N LEU A 156 -2.20 10.56 1.93
CA LEU A 156 -2.34 11.43 3.10
C LEU A 156 -1.64 12.78 2.92
N TYR A 157 -0.36 12.76 2.50
CA TYR A 157 0.45 13.98 2.43
C TYR A 157 0.37 14.66 1.07
N SER A 158 0.48 13.90 -0.03
CA SER A 158 0.58 14.47 -1.37
C SER A 158 -0.79 14.83 -1.94
N ARG A 159 -1.81 13.99 -1.72
CA ARG A 159 -3.16 14.19 -2.27
C ARG A 159 -4.11 14.92 -1.33
N ALA A 160 -4.36 14.39 -0.13
CA ALA A 160 -5.29 15.00 0.83
C ALA A 160 -4.68 16.18 1.59
N LYS A 161 -3.34 16.20 1.75
CA LYS A 161 -2.62 17.26 2.46
C LYS A 161 -3.16 17.45 3.87
N VAL A 162 -3.04 16.39 4.68
CA VAL A 162 -3.36 16.44 6.10
C VAL A 162 -2.62 17.61 6.77
N SER A 163 -3.27 18.28 7.70
CA SER A 163 -2.74 19.45 8.41
C SER A 163 -2.60 19.17 9.90
N THR A 164 -1.67 19.86 10.55
CA THR A 164 -1.57 19.85 12.01
C THR A 164 -2.87 20.39 12.61
N GLY A 165 -3.39 19.67 13.61
CA GLY A 165 -4.65 20.01 14.26
C GLY A 165 -5.89 19.34 13.65
N ASP A 166 -5.80 18.70 12.45
CA ASP A 166 -6.92 18.00 11.86
C ASP A 166 -7.43 16.86 12.77
N PHE A 167 -8.74 16.70 12.86
CA PHE A 167 -9.35 15.46 13.31
C PHE A 167 -9.49 14.52 12.10
N VAL A 168 -8.80 13.37 12.16
CA VAL A 168 -8.72 12.41 11.07
C VAL A 168 -9.48 11.14 11.43
N VAL A 169 -10.42 10.72 10.58
CA VAL A 169 -11.09 9.42 10.68
C VAL A 169 -10.66 8.51 9.54
N VAL A 170 -10.15 7.33 9.87
CA VAL A 170 -9.72 6.32 8.90
C VAL A 170 -10.72 5.17 8.88
N LEU A 171 -11.38 4.99 7.75
CA LEU A 171 -12.34 3.90 7.53
C LEU A 171 -11.59 2.68 6.99
N GLY A 172 -11.45 1.65 7.84
CA GLY A 172 -10.76 0.40 7.53
C GLY A 172 -9.45 0.19 8.26
N THR A 173 -9.34 -0.95 8.95
CA THR A 173 -8.18 -1.39 9.74
C THR A 173 -7.23 -2.31 8.98
N GLY A 174 -7.25 -2.29 7.65
CA GLY A 174 -6.24 -2.97 6.84
C GLY A 174 -4.83 -2.35 7.03
N PRO A 175 -3.77 -3.00 6.52
CA PRO A 175 -2.41 -2.46 6.65
C PRO A 175 -2.28 -1.00 6.21
N ILE A 176 -2.90 -0.62 5.09
CA ILE A 176 -2.92 0.77 4.59
C ILE A 176 -3.59 1.71 5.59
N GLY A 177 -4.77 1.35 6.12
CA GLY A 177 -5.47 2.21 7.10
C GLY A 177 -4.66 2.42 8.37
N ILE A 178 -4.01 1.37 8.90
CA ILE A 178 -3.14 1.46 10.08
C ILE A 178 -1.92 2.35 9.80
N ILE A 179 -1.27 2.20 8.64
CA ILE A 179 -0.13 3.04 8.25
C ILE A 179 -0.57 4.51 8.16
N ILE A 180 -1.71 4.79 7.51
CA ILE A 180 -2.24 6.15 7.38
C ILE A 180 -2.57 6.74 8.75
N ALA A 181 -3.19 5.99 9.65
CA ALA A 181 -3.51 6.47 10.99
C ALA A 181 -2.24 6.83 11.78
N LYS A 182 -1.16 6.02 11.69
CA LYS A 182 0.15 6.38 12.26
C LYS A 182 0.73 7.63 11.62
N MET A 183 0.69 7.73 10.30
CA MET A 183 1.21 8.89 9.57
C MET A 183 0.42 10.17 9.88
N ALA A 184 -0.89 10.09 10.09
CA ALA A 184 -1.71 11.23 10.51
C ALA A 184 -1.29 11.75 11.89
N LYS A 185 -0.99 10.86 12.84
CA LYS A 185 -0.43 11.25 14.16
C LYS A 185 0.93 11.95 14.00
N ILE A 186 1.81 11.43 13.15
CA ILE A 186 3.13 12.04 12.84
C ILE A 186 2.95 13.42 12.22
N ALA A 187 1.92 13.63 11.38
CA ALA A 187 1.59 14.93 10.79
C ALA A 187 1.07 15.96 11.80
N GLY A 188 0.79 15.55 13.04
CA GLY A 188 0.26 16.40 14.08
C GLY A 188 -1.26 16.54 14.07
N ALA A 189 -1.98 15.54 13.55
CA ALA A 189 -3.43 15.46 13.71
C ALA A 189 -3.79 15.55 15.20
N SER A 190 -4.80 16.34 15.54
CA SER A 190 -5.25 16.55 16.93
C SER A 190 -5.84 15.25 17.51
N GLN A 191 -6.51 14.50 16.66
CA GLN A 191 -7.10 13.22 16.98
C GLN A 191 -7.11 12.33 15.74
N VAL A 192 -6.89 11.02 15.94
CA VAL A 192 -7.00 10.00 14.90
C VAL A 192 -7.91 8.89 15.40
N LEU A 193 -8.96 8.58 14.64
CA LEU A 193 -9.88 7.50 14.87
C LEU A 193 -9.79 6.50 13.71
N ILE A 194 -9.69 5.21 14.01
CA ILE A 194 -9.69 4.15 13.00
C ILE A 194 -10.86 3.20 13.21
N THR A 195 -11.53 2.79 12.12
CA THR A 195 -12.70 1.94 12.21
C THR A 195 -12.48 0.58 11.59
N GLY A 196 -13.13 -0.43 12.17
CA GLY A 196 -13.26 -1.79 11.65
C GLY A 196 -14.65 -2.32 11.90
N ILE A 197 -14.88 -3.58 11.54
CA ILE A 197 -16.14 -4.30 11.75
C ILE A 197 -15.92 -5.51 12.67
N ASP A 198 -16.94 -6.29 12.99
CA ASP A 198 -16.87 -7.42 13.93
C ASP A 198 -15.72 -8.39 13.65
N LYS A 199 -15.42 -8.70 12.38
CA LYS A 199 -14.30 -9.58 12.02
C LYS A 199 -12.93 -9.00 12.36
N ASP A 200 -12.81 -7.67 12.45
CA ASP A 200 -11.55 -6.98 12.73
C ASP A 200 -11.28 -6.87 14.24
N GLU A 201 -12.28 -7.06 15.09
CA GLU A 201 -12.24 -6.82 16.53
C GLU A 201 -11.14 -7.63 17.23
N LYS A 202 -11.00 -8.91 16.88
CA LYS A 202 -10.05 -9.82 17.52
C LYS A 202 -8.61 -9.71 17.01
N TYR A 203 -8.41 -9.05 15.86
CA TYR A 203 -7.09 -9.00 15.21
C TYR A 203 -6.67 -7.58 14.90
N ARG A 204 -7.31 -6.92 13.94
CA ARG A 204 -6.85 -5.67 13.34
C ARG A 204 -7.10 -4.45 14.22
N LEU A 205 -8.23 -4.38 14.93
CA LEU A 205 -8.48 -3.30 15.89
C LEU A 205 -7.51 -3.38 17.07
N LEU A 206 -7.25 -4.58 17.60
CA LEU A 206 -6.24 -4.78 18.66
C LEU A 206 -4.83 -4.47 18.14
N LEU A 207 -4.52 -4.82 16.89
CA LEU A 207 -3.23 -4.49 16.29
C LEU A 207 -3.05 -2.96 16.14
N ALA A 208 -4.11 -2.26 15.72
CA ALA A 208 -4.08 -0.80 15.65
C ALA A 208 -3.81 -0.16 17.02
N GLN A 209 -4.46 -0.66 18.10
CA GLN A 209 -4.20 -0.23 19.47
C GLN A 209 -2.76 -0.50 19.88
N LYS A 210 -2.25 -1.72 19.64
CA LYS A 210 -0.85 -2.09 19.92
C LYS A 210 0.14 -1.17 19.19
N LEU A 211 -0.20 -0.72 17.99
CA LEU A 211 0.60 0.21 17.19
C LEU A 211 0.41 1.69 17.58
N GLY A 212 -0.28 1.97 18.70
CA GLY A 212 -0.43 3.31 19.27
C GLY A 212 -1.56 4.13 18.68
N ILE A 213 -2.59 3.51 18.07
CA ILE A 213 -3.82 4.19 17.65
C ILE A 213 -4.88 3.91 18.71
N GLU A 214 -5.05 4.86 19.62
CA GLU A 214 -5.86 4.71 20.83
C GLU A 214 -7.37 4.61 20.51
N ASN A 215 -7.85 5.44 19.57
CA ASN A 215 -9.27 5.49 19.21
C ASN A 215 -9.59 4.49 18.11
N THR A 216 -9.93 3.28 18.49
CA THR A 216 -10.37 2.21 17.58
C THR A 216 -11.84 1.93 17.77
N VAL A 217 -12.62 1.84 16.67
CA VAL A 217 -14.08 1.71 16.73
C VAL A 217 -14.56 0.54 15.86
N ASN A 218 -15.40 -0.29 16.45
CA ASN A 218 -16.17 -1.30 15.71
C ASN A 218 -17.50 -0.69 15.27
N VAL A 219 -17.61 -0.32 14.00
CA VAL A 219 -18.81 0.32 13.44
C VAL A 219 -20.02 -0.62 13.28
N SER A 220 -19.86 -1.93 13.52
CA SER A 220 -20.99 -2.85 13.63
C SER A 220 -21.74 -2.69 14.97
N LYS A 221 -21.12 -2.03 15.97
CA LYS A 221 -21.64 -1.88 17.34
C LYS A 221 -21.95 -0.45 17.73
N VAL A 222 -21.41 0.54 16.99
CA VAL A 222 -21.46 1.96 17.33
C VAL A 222 -21.96 2.76 16.13
N ASN A 223 -22.82 3.73 16.36
CA ASN A 223 -23.16 4.72 15.34
C ASN A 223 -22.01 5.71 15.19
N LEU A 224 -21.25 5.54 14.11
CA LEU A 224 -20.07 6.36 13.85
C LEU A 224 -20.39 7.85 13.69
N LYS A 225 -21.56 8.17 13.08
CA LYS A 225 -21.98 9.56 12.87
C LYS A 225 -22.23 10.26 14.22
N GLU A 226 -23.00 9.65 15.11
CA GLU A 226 -23.26 10.17 16.45
C GLU A 226 -21.94 10.37 17.22
N MET A 227 -21.06 9.35 17.19
CA MET A 227 -19.77 9.43 17.87
C MET A 227 -18.90 10.58 17.35
N VAL A 228 -18.84 10.80 16.02
CA VAL A 228 -18.05 11.91 15.45
C VAL A 228 -18.70 13.26 15.79
N ASP A 229 -20.03 13.34 15.80
CA ASP A 229 -20.74 14.56 16.20
C ASP A 229 -20.45 14.91 17.67
N ASP A 230 -20.49 13.94 18.57
CA ASP A 230 -20.19 14.15 19.99
C ASP A 230 -18.74 14.61 20.20
N LEU A 231 -17.79 14.08 19.41
CA LEU A 231 -16.37 14.45 19.49
C LEU A 231 -16.05 15.83 18.86
N THR A 232 -16.97 16.41 18.10
CA THR A 232 -16.74 17.63 17.30
C THR A 232 -17.82 18.69 17.47
N ASP A 233 -18.69 18.58 18.48
CA ASP A 233 -19.84 19.47 18.68
C ASP A 233 -20.71 19.60 17.40
N GLY A 234 -20.88 18.49 16.68
CA GLY A 234 -21.67 18.42 15.44
C GLY A 234 -20.97 18.95 14.18
N ILE A 235 -19.71 19.35 14.25
CA ILE A 235 -18.96 19.90 13.11
C ILE A 235 -18.59 18.78 12.11
N GLY A 236 -18.10 17.63 12.60
CA GLY A 236 -17.60 16.51 11.79
C GLY A 236 -16.07 16.50 11.63
N ALA A 237 -15.53 15.47 11.01
CA ALA A 237 -14.10 15.28 10.83
C ALA A 237 -13.52 16.19 9.73
N ASP A 238 -12.30 16.71 9.93
CA ASP A 238 -11.57 17.52 8.95
C ASP A 238 -11.18 16.70 7.71
N LEU A 239 -10.69 15.50 7.95
CA LEU A 239 -10.26 14.56 6.93
C LEU A 239 -10.80 13.17 7.23
N VAL A 240 -11.48 12.58 6.26
CA VAL A 240 -11.85 11.15 6.29
C VAL A 240 -11.03 10.41 5.25
N VAL A 241 -10.38 9.32 5.67
CA VAL A 241 -9.64 8.44 4.75
C VAL A 241 -10.44 7.17 4.52
N GLU A 242 -10.90 6.97 3.29
CA GLU A 242 -11.60 5.76 2.87
C GLU A 242 -10.58 4.74 2.35
N ALA A 243 -10.35 3.66 3.10
CA ALA A 243 -9.34 2.63 2.80
C ALA A 243 -9.94 1.22 2.66
N THR A 244 -11.26 1.11 2.46
CA THR A 244 -11.96 -0.18 2.35
C THR A 244 -12.41 -0.52 0.93
N GLY A 245 -12.82 0.50 0.16
CA GLY A 245 -13.43 0.34 -1.16
C GLY A 245 -14.86 -0.22 -1.12
N VAL A 246 -15.53 -0.24 0.06
CA VAL A 246 -16.90 -0.76 0.16
C VAL A 246 -17.91 0.37 0.27
N GLU A 247 -19.05 0.22 -0.44
CA GLU A 247 -20.09 1.24 -0.54
C GLU A 247 -20.61 1.77 0.81
N PRO A 248 -20.86 0.95 1.84
CA PRO A 248 -21.27 1.47 3.14
C PRO A 248 -20.25 2.39 3.79
N ALA A 249 -18.95 2.06 3.75
CA ALA A 249 -17.90 2.89 4.32
C ALA A 249 -17.71 4.20 3.53
N ILE A 250 -17.84 4.14 2.20
CA ILE A 250 -17.81 5.33 1.35
C ILE A 250 -18.95 6.29 1.74
N ASN A 251 -20.16 5.80 1.93
CA ASN A 251 -21.28 6.63 2.37
C ASN A 251 -21.07 7.18 3.79
N GLN A 252 -20.55 6.37 4.73
CA GLN A 252 -20.15 6.86 6.04
C GLN A 252 -19.16 8.03 5.96
N ALA A 253 -18.22 8.00 5.00
CA ALA A 253 -17.28 9.11 4.82
C ALA A 253 -18.01 10.42 4.49
N PHE A 254 -19.02 10.39 3.62
CA PHE A 254 -19.85 11.56 3.32
C PHE A 254 -20.66 12.05 4.53
N ASP A 255 -21.10 11.13 5.39
CA ASP A 255 -21.92 11.50 6.56
C ASP A 255 -21.11 12.20 7.64
N ILE A 256 -19.87 11.70 7.93
CA ILE A 256 -19.06 12.14 9.07
C ILE A 256 -18.07 13.28 8.78
N VAL A 257 -17.75 13.52 7.50
CA VAL A 257 -16.86 14.64 7.13
C VAL A 257 -17.58 15.97 7.32
N ARG A 258 -16.87 16.98 7.84
CA ARG A 258 -17.44 18.34 8.00
C ARG A 258 -17.69 19.03 6.66
N LYS A 259 -18.41 20.16 6.69
CA LYS A 259 -18.46 21.08 5.54
C LYS A 259 -17.05 21.61 5.23
N LEU A 260 -16.75 21.77 3.94
CA LEU A 260 -15.42 22.16 3.44
C LEU A 260 -14.31 21.17 3.89
N GLY A 261 -14.67 19.95 4.28
CA GLY A 261 -13.73 18.89 4.64
C GLY A 261 -13.24 18.10 3.44
N LYS A 262 -12.38 17.12 3.70
CA LYS A 262 -11.74 16.31 2.67
C LYS A 262 -12.04 14.83 2.86
N ILE A 263 -12.19 14.11 1.75
CA ILE A 263 -12.22 12.64 1.74
C ILE A 263 -11.06 12.16 0.87
N ALA A 264 -10.07 11.50 1.48
CA ALA A 264 -9.02 10.80 0.77
C ALA A 264 -9.51 9.39 0.40
N VAL A 265 -9.59 9.08 -0.88
CA VAL A 265 -10.07 7.79 -1.39
C VAL A 265 -8.90 6.95 -1.86
N ILE A 266 -8.63 5.87 -1.16
CA ILE A 266 -7.56 4.92 -1.47
C ILE A 266 -8.09 3.49 -1.63
N GLY A 267 -9.25 3.19 -1.05
CA GLY A 267 -9.93 1.92 -1.23
C GLY A 267 -10.33 1.71 -2.70
N VAL A 268 -10.03 0.54 -3.24
CA VAL A 268 -10.41 0.17 -4.61
C VAL A 268 -11.66 -0.71 -4.55
N PRO A 269 -12.82 -0.23 -5.05
CA PRO A 269 -14.04 -1.01 -5.01
C PRO A 269 -13.97 -2.20 -5.97
N GLY A 270 -14.55 -3.34 -5.53
CA GLY A 270 -14.69 -4.53 -6.37
C GLY A 270 -15.74 -4.41 -7.49
N GLN A 271 -16.50 -3.31 -7.51
CA GLN A 271 -17.55 -3.03 -8.50
C GLN A 271 -17.24 -1.73 -9.24
N SER A 272 -17.61 -1.67 -10.51
CA SER A 272 -17.39 -0.49 -11.35
C SER A 272 -18.35 0.68 -11.09
N ARG A 273 -19.44 0.44 -10.37
CA ARG A 273 -20.48 1.44 -10.03
C ARG A 273 -20.89 1.26 -8.58
N LEU A 274 -21.04 2.36 -7.86
CA LEU A 274 -21.46 2.42 -6.47
C LEU A 274 -22.65 3.36 -6.33
N ASN A 275 -23.55 3.06 -5.39
CA ASN A 275 -24.61 3.95 -4.97
C ASN A 275 -24.12 4.82 -3.81
N VAL A 276 -23.76 6.07 -4.10
CA VAL A 276 -23.18 7.01 -3.14
C VAL A 276 -24.05 8.25 -2.99
N ASN A 277 -24.09 8.84 -1.79
CA ASN A 277 -24.80 10.08 -1.48
C ASN A 277 -24.04 11.28 -2.06
N TRP A 278 -24.04 11.39 -3.40
CA TRP A 278 -23.29 12.41 -4.10
C TRP A 278 -23.73 13.84 -3.76
N SER A 279 -25.04 14.05 -3.49
CA SER A 279 -25.57 15.36 -3.11
C SER A 279 -24.98 15.88 -1.80
N ALA A 280 -24.66 15.00 -0.85
CA ALA A 280 -23.99 15.40 0.39
C ALA A 280 -22.63 16.03 0.11
N GLY A 281 -21.88 15.51 -0.88
CA GLY A 281 -20.62 16.11 -1.33
C GLY A 281 -20.78 17.54 -1.82
N SER A 282 -21.82 17.80 -2.62
CA SER A 282 -22.11 19.13 -3.14
C SER A 282 -22.56 20.10 -2.05
N PHE A 283 -23.49 19.68 -1.16
CA PHE A 283 -23.99 20.54 -0.07
C PHE A 283 -22.96 20.83 1.02
N LYS A 284 -21.99 19.94 1.18
CA LYS A 284 -20.86 20.15 2.11
C LYS A 284 -19.65 20.82 1.44
N ALA A 285 -19.67 21.02 0.11
CA ALA A 285 -18.53 21.53 -0.68
C ALA A 285 -17.23 20.77 -0.40
N LEU A 286 -17.26 19.44 -0.56
CA LEU A 286 -16.17 18.53 -0.20
C LEU A 286 -15.06 18.48 -1.25
N ASP A 287 -13.82 18.31 -0.82
CA ASP A 287 -12.71 17.88 -1.64
C ASP A 287 -12.62 16.35 -1.65
N LEU A 288 -12.82 15.72 -2.82
CA LEU A 288 -12.57 14.30 -3.01
C LEU A 288 -11.19 14.07 -3.60
N CYS A 289 -10.29 13.53 -2.80
CA CYS A 289 -8.88 13.31 -3.15
C CYS A 289 -8.62 11.85 -3.49
N PHE A 290 -8.86 11.43 -4.72
CA PHE A 290 -8.49 10.08 -5.17
C PHE A 290 -6.98 9.92 -5.23
N SER A 291 -6.48 8.80 -4.68
CA SER A 291 -5.05 8.45 -4.67
C SER A 291 -4.82 7.16 -5.44
N PHE A 292 -3.76 7.16 -6.25
CA PHE A 292 -3.34 5.99 -7.01
C PHE A 292 -1.83 5.91 -7.06
N SER A 293 -1.26 4.74 -6.68
CA SER A 293 0.18 4.49 -6.67
C SER A 293 0.93 5.42 -5.70
N SER A 294 2.21 5.72 -5.97
CA SER A 294 3.07 6.60 -5.18
C SER A 294 4.11 7.25 -6.09
N GLN A 295 4.75 8.31 -5.63
CA GLN A 295 5.78 9.06 -6.33
C GLN A 295 7.12 8.97 -5.60
N TYR A 296 8.20 9.38 -6.24
CA TYR A 296 9.56 9.38 -5.68
C TYR A 296 9.66 10.02 -4.29
N GLU A 297 9.01 11.18 -4.09
CA GLU A 297 9.01 11.88 -2.80
C GLU A 297 8.35 11.08 -1.68
N ASP A 298 7.36 10.26 -1.98
CA ASP A 298 6.68 9.43 -0.98
C ASP A 298 7.61 8.32 -0.47
N TRP A 299 8.38 7.70 -1.36
CA TRP A 299 9.39 6.71 -1.00
C TRP A 299 10.50 7.33 -0.16
N THR A 300 11.02 8.47 -0.59
CA THR A 300 12.06 9.20 0.13
C THR A 300 11.58 9.62 1.53
N ARG A 301 10.34 10.12 1.64
CA ARG A 301 9.73 10.48 2.92
C ARG A 301 9.62 9.30 3.86
N VAL A 302 9.10 8.17 3.37
CA VAL A 302 8.93 6.96 4.17
C VAL A 302 10.25 6.43 4.69
N LEU A 303 11.27 6.33 3.83
CA LEU A 303 12.59 5.86 4.26
C LEU A 303 13.22 6.78 5.31
N LYS A 304 13.01 8.10 5.22
CA LYS A 304 13.43 9.05 6.27
C LYS A 304 12.66 8.86 7.56
N LEU A 305 11.34 8.59 7.49
CA LEU A 305 10.53 8.30 8.68
C LEU A 305 10.94 6.99 9.35
N PHE A 306 11.37 5.99 8.59
CA PHE A 306 11.95 4.75 9.13
C PHE A 306 13.33 5.02 9.74
N GLU A 307 14.21 5.75 9.05
CA GLU A 307 15.55 6.06 9.47
C GLU A 307 15.60 6.76 10.84
N ASN A 308 14.75 7.75 11.03
CA ASN A 308 14.66 8.53 12.28
C ASN A 308 13.69 7.94 13.31
N ARG A 309 13.15 6.74 13.05
CA ARG A 309 12.21 6.02 13.93
C ARG A 309 10.89 6.76 14.23
N ALA A 310 10.55 7.77 13.46
CA ALA A 310 9.25 8.44 13.59
C ALA A 310 8.09 7.54 13.16
N LEU A 311 8.30 6.68 12.16
CA LEU A 311 7.34 5.67 11.74
C LEU A 311 7.93 4.27 12.02
N ASP A 312 7.39 3.58 13.01
CA ASP A 312 7.72 2.19 13.28
C ASP A 312 6.53 1.30 12.86
N LEU A 313 6.78 0.41 11.90
CA LEU A 313 5.82 -0.56 11.37
C LEU A 313 6.24 -2.02 11.67
N THR A 314 7.22 -2.23 12.54
CA THR A 314 7.79 -3.56 12.83
C THR A 314 6.71 -4.55 13.25
N ASP A 315 5.82 -4.14 14.15
CA ASP A 315 4.72 -4.97 14.66
C ASP A 315 3.52 -5.07 13.70
N LEU A 316 3.49 -4.28 12.61
CA LEU A 316 2.49 -4.44 11.56
C LEU A 316 2.68 -5.75 10.79
N VAL A 317 3.91 -6.27 10.71
CA VAL A 317 4.20 -7.59 10.15
C VAL A 317 3.84 -8.65 11.19
N THR A 318 2.69 -9.27 11.01
CA THR A 318 2.17 -10.27 11.95
C THR A 318 2.50 -11.71 11.56
N HIS A 319 2.82 -11.95 10.28
CA HIS A 319 3.11 -13.28 9.78
C HIS A 319 4.29 -13.25 8.80
N GLU A 320 5.19 -14.22 8.96
CA GLU A 320 6.30 -14.46 8.04
C GLU A 320 6.26 -15.91 7.58
N PHE A 321 6.42 -16.13 6.29
CA PHE A 321 6.44 -17.45 5.68
C PHE A 321 7.64 -17.60 4.74
N LYS A 322 8.06 -18.83 4.48
CA LYS A 322 8.89 -19.13 3.29
C LYS A 322 8.02 -19.11 2.05
N LEU A 323 8.60 -18.85 0.89
CA LEU A 323 7.85 -18.85 -0.37
C LEU A 323 7.14 -20.20 -0.65
N ALA A 324 7.72 -21.30 -0.21
CA ALA A 324 7.12 -22.64 -0.30
C ALA A 324 5.76 -22.74 0.43
N ASP A 325 5.56 -21.96 1.48
CA ASP A 325 4.36 -21.97 2.32
C ASP A 325 3.28 -20.99 1.84
N TRP A 326 3.35 -20.58 0.58
CA TRP A 326 2.53 -19.54 -0.01
C TRP A 326 1.02 -19.71 0.21
N LYS A 327 0.52 -20.96 0.23
CA LYS A 327 -0.92 -21.21 0.45
C LYS A 327 -1.36 -20.69 1.81
N MET A 328 -0.65 -21.04 2.88
CA MET A 328 -0.93 -20.55 4.23
C MET A 328 -0.77 -19.03 4.32
N ALA A 329 0.21 -18.45 3.65
CA ALA A 329 0.42 -17.02 3.61
C ALA A 329 -0.77 -16.28 2.95
N PHE A 330 -1.24 -16.79 1.80
CA PHE A 330 -2.42 -16.24 1.12
C PHE A 330 -3.71 -16.41 1.94
N ASP A 331 -3.91 -17.57 2.59
CA ASP A 331 -5.06 -17.80 3.47
C ASP A 331 -5.08 -16.76 4.61
N LYS A 332 -3.94 -16.50 5.27
CA LYS A 332 -3.84 -15.46 6.30
C LYS A 332 -4.17 -14.05 5.79
N ALA A 333 -3.71 -13.73 4.58
CA ALA A 333 -3.99 -12.44 3.95
C ALA A 333 -5.48 -12.29 3.58
N ILE A 334 -6.11 -13.34 3.04
CA ILE A 334 -7.53 -13.37 2.65
C ILE A 334 -8.44 -13.29 3.87
N ASP A 335 -8.15 -14.05 4.92
CA ASP A 335 -8.98 -14.11 6.14
C ASP A 335 -8.86 -12.85 7.01
N CYS A 336 -8.01 -11.91 6.63
CA CYS A 336 -7.77 -10.68 7.41
C CYS A 336 -7.34 -10.94 8.86
N GLN A 337 -6.66 -12.06 9.13
CA GLN A 337 -6.20 -12.48 10.47
C GLN A 337 -4.88 -11.82 10.85
N GLY A 338 -4.82 -10.51 10.85
CA GLY A 338 -3.61 -9.76 11.22
C GLY A 338 -3.35 -8.57 10.31
N GLY A 339 -2.13 -8.06 10.41
CA GLY A 339 -1.61 -6.95 9.61
C GLY A 339 -0.98 -7.41 8.30
N LYS A 340 0.30 -7.16 8.13
CA LYS A 340 1.04 -7.52 6.93
C LYS A 340 1.59 -8.95 6.99
N VAL A 341 1.51 -9.64 5.87
CA VAL A 341 2.10 -10.96 5.64
C VAL A 341 3.31 -10.81 4.73
N LEU A 342 4.46 -11.30 5.15
CA LEU A 342 5.70 -11.28 4.36
C LEU A 342 6.15 -12.69 3.99
N PHE A 343 6.79 -12.80 2.83
CA PHE A 343 7.69 -13.91 2.52
C PHE A 343 9.11 -13.50 2.86
N LYS A 344 9.83 -14.38 3.55
CA LYS A 344 11.28 -14.37 3.69
C LYS A 344 11.84 -15.29 2.61
N ILE A 345 12.61 -14.72 1.69
CA ILE A 345 13.19 -15.39 0.53
C ILE A 345 14.57 -15.96 0.85
#